data_c127e71692fdb62ce4df1012474eb8b3
#
_entry.id   c127e71692fdb62ce4df1012474eb8b3
#
_cell.length_a   1.000
_cell.length_b   1.000
_cell.length_c   1.000
_cell.angle_alpha   90.00
_cell.angle_beta   90.00
_cell.angle_gamma   90.00
#
_symmetry.space_group_name_H-M   'P 1'
#
loop_
_entity.id
_entity.type
_entity.pdbx_description
1 polymer ?
#
loop_
_entity_poly.entity_id
_entity_poly.type
_entity_poly.pdbx_seq_one_letter_code
_entity_poly.pdbx_strand_id
1 'polypeptide(L)'
;MEKKNLKKVLVLGSGALKIGQAGEFDYSGSQALKALREEGIKSVLVNPNVATIQTSEGIADQVYFLPVTPYFVEEIIKKERPDGILLAFGGQTALNCGTELYQKGVLKEYGVQVLGTSVEAIMNTEDRDLFVKQLDEIPMKTPVSQAVETMADALKAAHTIGFPVMVRSAYALGGLGSGICQNEEEFVKLAESAFTFSNQILVEESLKGWKEIEFEVCLLYTSPSPRDATLSR
;
A
#
# COMPACT_ATOMS: atom_id res chain seq x y z
N MET A 1 -20.04 -14.96 6.89
CA MET A 1 -19.89 -14.46 5.51
C MET A 1 -20.38 -15.55 4.58
N GLU A 2 -21.43 -15.30 3.80
CA GLU A 2 -21.81 -16.23 2.75
C GLU A 2 -20.64 -16.35 1.76
N LYS A 3 -20.24 -17.58 1.44
CA LYS A 3 -19.28 -17.87 0.37
C LYS A 3 -19.90 -17.36 -0.94
N LYS A 4 -19.61 -16.13 -1.33
CA LYS A 4 -19.98 -15.66 -2.67
C LYS A 4 -19.30 -16.59 -3.67
N ASN A 5 -20.07 -17.08 -4.63
CA ASN A 5 -19.58 -17.99 -5.66
C ASN A 5 -18.76 -17.20 -6.69
N LEU A 6 -17.51 -16.87 -6.34
CA LEU A 6 -16.58 -16.16 -7.21
C LEU A 6 -16.18 -17.08 -8.35
N LYS A 7 -16.36 -16.63 -9.59
CA LYS A 7 -16.01 -17.38 -10.81
C LYS A 7 -14.80 -16.80 -11.52
N LYS A 8 -14.62 -15.48 -11.43
CA LYS A 8 -13.54 -14.77 -12.11
C LYS A 8 -13.02 -13.64 -11.23
N VAL A 9 -11.72 -13.55 -11.06
CA VAL A 9 -11.04 -12.52 -10.25
C VAL A 9 -9.99 -11.79 -11.09
N LEU A 10 -10.00 -10.47 -11.02
CA LEU A 10 -9.00 -9.59 -11.60
C LEU A 10 -7.89 -9.35 -10.57
N VAL A 11 -6.64 -9.56 -10.97
CA VAL A 11 -5.45 -9.30 -10.16
C VAL A 11 -4.67 -8.14 -10.76
N LEU A 12 -4.44 -7.09 -9.98
CA LEU A 12 -3.55 -6.01 -10.37
C LEU A 12 -2.13 -6.41 -9.99
N GLY A 13 -1.31 -6.68 -11.00
CA GLY A 13 0.06 -7.12 -10.83
C GLY A 13 1.02 -5.96 -10.58
N SER A 14 2.29 -6.31 -10.43
CA SER A 14 3.34 -5.43 -9.93
C SER A 14 3.74 -4.26 -10.83
N GLY A 15 3.36 -4.28 -12.10
CA GLY A 15 3.72 -3.21 -13.00
C GLY A 15 5.24 -3.04 -13.17
N ALA A 16 5.67 -1.80 -13.44
CA ALA A 16 7.07 -1.42 -13.46
C ALA A 16 7.53 -1.10 -12.03
N LEU A 17 8.09 -2.08 -11.34
CA LEU A 17 8.62 -1.93 -9.99
C LEU A 17 10.08 -1.52 -9.97
N LYS A 18 10.50 -0.87 -8.87
CA LYS A 18 11.92 -0.66 -8.58
C LYS A 18 12.58 -1.99 -8.20
N ILE A 19 13.88 -2.10 -8.49
CA ILE A 19 14.72 -3.22 -8.05
C ILE A 19 14.57 -3.37 -6.52
N GLY A 20 14.29 -4.59 -6.06
CA GLY A 20 14.05 -4.90 -4.64
C GLY A 20 12.58 -5.11 -4.27
N GLN A 21 11.64 -4.39 -4.88
CA GLN A 21 10.21 -4.64 -4.70
C GLN A 21 9.69 -5.75 -5.63
N ALA A 22 10.34 -5.94 -6.76
CA ALA A 22 9.93 -6.89 -7.79
C ALA A 22 9.80 -8.33 -7.24
N GLY A 23 10.77 -8.78 -6.45
CA GLY A 23 10.80 -10.15 -5.94
C GLY A 23 9.64 -10.47 -4.99
N GLU A 24 9.29 -9.54 -4.12
CA GLU A 24 8.19 -9.71 -3.16
C GLU A 24 6.84 -9.84 -3.88
N PHE A 25 6.53 -8.88 -4.76
CA PHE A 25 5.25 -8.87 -5.47
C PHE A 25 5.17 -9.96 -6.55
N ASP A 26 6.28 -10.33 -7.17
CA ASP A 26 6.32 -11.45 -8.11
C ASP A 26 5.95 -12.77 -7.41
N TYR A 27 6.49 -13.00 -6.23
CA TYR A 27 6.16 -14.18 -5.44
C TYR A 27 4.70 -14.16 -4.96
N SER A 28 4.29 -13.11 -4.25
CA SER A 28 2.96 -13.02 -3.65
C SER A 28 1.85 -13.04 -4.71
N GLY A 29 2.02 -12.33 -5.82
CA GLY A 29 1.06 -12.33 -6.92
C GLY A 29 0.97 -13.68 -7.63
N SER A 30 2.10 -14.37 -7.83
CA SER A 30 2.11 -15.72 -8.41
C SER A 30 1.43 -16.73 -7.49
N GLN A 31 1.62 -16.61 -6.17
CA GLN A 31 0.93 -17.47 -5.19
C GLN A 31 -0.58 -17.19 -5.18
N ALA A 32 -1.01 -15.93 -5.30
CA ALA A 32 -2.42 -15.58 -5.40
C ALA A 32 -3.07 -16.19 -6.66
N LEU A 33 -2.41 -16.09 -7.81
CA LEU A 33 -2.88 -16.71 -9.07
C LEU A 33 -2.96 -18.23 -8.95
N LYS A 34 -1.97 -18.86 -8.31
CA LYS A 34 -1.98 -20.29 -8.02
C LYS A 34 -3.15 -20.67 -7.11
N ALA A 35 -3.38 -19.93 -6.03
CA ALA A 35 -4.49 -20.18 -5.10
C ALA A 35 -5.86 -20.04 -5.80
N LEU A 36 -6.05 -19.03 -6.64
CA LEU A 36 -7.28 -18.90 -7.45
C LEU A 36 -7.52 -20.12 -8.34
N ARG A 37 -6.47 -20.64 -8.97
CA ARG A 37 -6.56 -21.83 -9.80
C ARG A 37 -6.91 -23.09 -8.99
N GLU A 38 -6.30 -23.26 -7.80
CA GLU A 38 -6.59 -24.38 -6.90
C GLU A 38 -8.04 -24.36 -6.42
N GLU A 39 -8.63 -23.18 -6.25
CA GLU A 39 -10.05 -22.98 -5.92
C GLU A 39 -10.98 -23.05 -7.15
N GLY A 40 -10.46 -23.28 -8.36
CA GLY A 40 -11.24 -23.34 -9.59
C GLY A 40 -11.79 -21.98 -10.06
N ILE A 41 -11.19 -20.87 -9.59
CA ILE A 41 -11.56 -19.50 -9.94
C ILE A 41 -10.70 -19.03 -11.11
N LYS A 42 -11.32 -18.52 -12.16
CA LYS A 42 -10.60 -17.94 -13.31
C LYS A 42 -9.89 -16.66 -12.91
N SER A 43 -8.64 -16.54 -13.34
CA SER A 43 -7.80 -15.39 -13.05
C SER A 43 -7.54 -14.53 -14.28
N VAL A 44 -7.70 -13.22 -14.13
CA VAL A 44 -7.31 -12.21 -15.11
C VAL A 44 -6.22 -11.36 -14.48
N LEU A 45 -5.05 -11.28 -15.10
CA LEU A 45 -3.92 -10.49 -14.61
C LEU A 45 -3.70 -9.27 -15.49
N VAL A 46 -3.50 -8.10 -14.86
CA VAL A 46 -3.00 -6.90 -15.54
C VAL A 46 -1.59 -6.61 -15.03
N ASN A 47 -0.60 -6.75 -15.90
CA ASN A 47 0.79 -6.49 -15.56
C ASN A 47 1.57 -6.14 -16.84
N PRO A 48 2.13 -4.92 -16.98
CA PRO A 48 2.91 -4.52 -18.15
C PRO A 48 4.28 -5.21 -18.24
N ASN A 49 4.75 -5.84 -17.17
CA ASN A 49 6.06 -6.49 -17.13
C ASN A 49 5.99 -7.86 -17.80
N VAL A 50 6.72 -8.04 -18.89
CA VAL A 50 6.82 -9.32 -19.62
C VAL A 50 7.88 -10.27 -19.02
N ALA A 51 8.70 -9.78 -18.11
CA ALA A 51 9.83 -10.52 -17.53
C ALA A 51 9.57 -10.89 -16.06
N THR A 52 8.35 -11.30 -15.75
CA THR A 52 7.94 -11.72 -14.39
C THR A 52 7.31 -13.10 -14.44
N ILE A 53 7.41 -13.85 -13.34
CA ILE A 53 6.73 -15.15 -13.18
C ILE A 53 5.22 -14.98 -13.28
N GLN A 54 4.65 -13.87 -12.80
CA GLN A 54 3.21 -13.63 -12.86
C GLN A 54 2.64 -13.71 -14.29
N THR A 55 3.40 -13.22 -15.27
CA THR A 55 2.98 -13.17 -16.69
C THR A 55 3.43 -14.37 -17.50
N SER A 56 4.10 -15.33 -16.86
CA SER A 56 4.52 -16.56 -17.53
C SER A 56 3.32 -17.41 -17.94
N GLU A 57 3.50 -18.16 -19.03
CA GLU A 57 2.46 -19.03 -19.56
C GLU A 57 1.94 -20.02 -18.52
N GLY A 58 0.63 -20.16 -18.44
CA GLY A 58 -0.02 -21.07 -17.52
C GLY A 58 -0.08 -20.60 -16.05
N ILE A 59 0.33 -19.39 -15.71
CA ILE A 59 0.19 -18.83 -14.35
C ILE A 59 -1.19 -18.20 -14.16
N ALA A 60 -1.59 -17.26 -15.01
CA ALA A 60 -2.95 -16.74 -15.07
C ALA A 60 -3.72 -17.29 -16.27
N ASP A 61 -5.06 -17.35 -16.19
CA ASP A 61 -5.89 -17.79 -17.32
C ASP A 61 -5.87 -16.77 -18.46
N GLN A 62 -5.85 -15.47 -18.12
CA GLN A 62 -5.76 -14.38 -19.08
C GLN A 62 -4.79 -13.31 -18.57
N VAL A 63 -3.86 -12.87 -19.42
CA VAL A 63 -2.90 -11.81 -19.11
C VAL A 63 -3.12 -10.61 -20.03
N TYR A 64 -3.15 -9.42 -19.46
CA TYR A 64 -3.16 -8.14 -20.14
C TYR A 64 -1.84 -7.41 -19.87
N PHE A 65 -1.00 -7.30 -20.89
CA PHE A 65 0.26 -6.53 -20.84
C PHE A 65 -0.02 -5.03 -21.02
N LEU A 66 -0.80 -4.48 -20.10
CA LEU A 66 -1.22 -3.08 -20.12
C LEU A 66 -0.80 -2.38 -18.82
N PRO A 67 -0.59 -1.06 -18.86
CA PRO A 67 -0.32 -0.29 -17.66
C PRO A 67 -1.43 -0.45 -16.61
N VAL A 68 -1.03 -0.56 -15.33
CA VAL A 68 -1.96 -0.61 -14.21
C VAL A 68 -2.43 0.82 -13.90
N THR A 69 -3.34 1.32 -14.73
CA THR A 69 -3.97 2.63 -14.57
C THR A 69 -5.49 2.49 -14.58
N PRO A 70 -6.23 3.41 -13.95
CA PRO A 70 -7.69 3.34 -13.88
C PRO A 70 -8.36 3.17 -15.24
N TYR A 71 -7.87 3.87 -16.26
CA TYR A 71 -8.42 3.79 -17.62
C TYR A 71 -8.35 2.37 -18.20
N PHE A 72 -7.15 1.75 -18.22
CA PHE A 72 -7.00 0.41 -18.78
C PHE A 72 -7.68 -0.65 -17.93
N VAL A 73 -7.62 -0.53 -16.61
CA VAL A 73 -8.26 -1.48 -15.71
C VAL A 73 -9.79 -1.41 -15.83
N GLU A 74 -10.37 -0.24 -15.98
CA GLU A 74 -11.80 -0.07 -16.25
C GLU A 74 -12.23 -0.75 -17.57
N GLU A 75 -11.46 -0.57 -18.65
CA GLU A 75 -11.75 -1.22 -19.94
C GLU A 75 -11.66 -2.76 -19.81
N ILE A 76 -10.72 -3.27 -19.02
CA ILE A 76 -10.63 -4.70 -18.74
C ILE A 76 -11.82 -5.18 -17.91
N ILE A 77 -12.25 -4.43 -16.89
CA ILE A 77 -13.45 -4.73 -16.10
C ILE A 77 -14.70 -4.80 -17.00
N LYS A 78 -14.85 -3.84 -17.92
CA LYS A 78 -15.96 -3.82 -18.90
C LYS A 78 -15.98 -5.08 -19.76
N LYS A 79 -14.81 -5.52 -20.22
CA LYS A 79 -14.64 -6.67 -21.10
C LYS A 79 -14.77 -8.00 -20.37
N GLU A 80 -14.05 -8.15 -19.25
CA GLU A 80 -13.91 -9.43 -18.56
C GLU A 80 -15.02 -9.70 -17.53
N ARG A 81 -15.68 -8.66 -17.04
CA ARG A 81 -16.74 -8.76 -16.01
C ARG A 81 -16.35 -9.63 -14.83
N PRO A 82 -15.25 -9.33 -14.12
CA PRO A 82 -14.84 -10.10 -12.96
C PRO A 82 -15.81 -9.92 -11.79
N ASP A 83 -15.95 -10.96 -10.96
CA ASP A 83 -16.73 -10.90 -9.73
C ASP A 83 -15.98 -10.17 -8.61
N GLY A 84 -14.66 -10.21 -8.66
CA GLY A 84 -13.79 -9.60 -7.66
C GLY A 84 -12.47 -9.07 -8.22
N ILE A 85 -11.83 -8.22 -7.43
CA ILE A 85 -10.52 -7.63 -7.72
C ILE A 85 -9.60 -7.74 -6.52
N LEU A 86 -8.33 -8.08 -6.77
CA LEU A 86 -7.24 -8.11 -5.79
C LEU A 86 -6.28 -6.97 -6.06
N LEU A 87 -6.06 -6.10 -5.06
CA LEU A 87 -5.28 -4.86 -5.16
C LEU A 87 -3.88 -4.96 -4.56
N ALA A 88 -3.63 -5.94 -3.68
CA ALA A 88 -2.43 -6.00 -2.83
C ALA A 88 -1.20 -6.65 -3.49
N PHE A 89 -1.26 -7.03 -4.77
CA PHE A 89 -0.20 -7.79 -5.45
C PHE A 89 0.60 -7.00 -6.48
N GLY A 90 0.44 -5.69 -6.47
CA GLY A 90 1.10 -4.80 -7.44
C GLY A 90 1.72 -3.54 -6.81
N GLY A 91 1.91 -3.55 -5.49
CA GLY A 91 2.46 -2.41 -4.75
C GLY A 91 1.60 -1.16 -4.84
N GLN A 92 2.21 -0.01 -4.56
CA GLN A 92 1.51 1.27 -4.50
C GLN A 92 0.74 1.62 -5.79
N THR A 93 1.27 1.24 -6.94
CA THR A 93 0.60 1.48 -8.24
C THR A 93 -0.77 0.79 -8.30
N ALA A 94 -0.85 -0.46 -7.86
CA ALA A 94 -2.09 -1.22 -7.84
C ALA A 94 -3.06 -0.70 -6.77
N LEU A 95 -2.56 -0.36 -5.58
CA LEU A 95 -3.36 0.23 -4.51
C LEU A 95 -3.99 1.57 -4.94
N ASN A 96 -3.19 2.47 -5.51
CA ASN A 96 -3.66 3.77 -6.00
C ASN A 96 -4.70 3.59 -7.12
N CYS A 97 -4.44 2.69 -8.08
CA CYS A 97 -5.38 2.39 -9.15
C CYS A 97 -6.72 1.86 -8.60
N GLY A 98 -6.67 0.91 -7.67
CA GLY A 98 -7.86 0.34 -7.06
C GLY A 98 -8.66 1.37 -6.25
N THR A 99 -7.99 2.23 -5.50
CA THR A 99 -8.60 3.32 -4.73
C THR A 99 -9.30 4.31 -5.65
N GLU A 100 -8.67 4.72 -6.75
CA GLU A 100 -9.26 5.64 -7.73
C GLU A 100 -10.48 5.02 -8.42
N LEU A 101 -10.43 3.75 -8.83
CA LEU A 101 -11.58 3.04 -9.40
C LEU A 101 -12.75 2.95 -8.42
N TYR A 102 -12.47 2.73 -7.15
CA TYR A 102 -13.47 2.72 -6.09
C TYR A 102 -14.12 4.09 -5.91
N GLN A 103 -13.31 5.15 -5.80
CA GLN A 103 -13.78 6.54 -5.64
C GLN A 103 -14.61 7.02 -6.84
N LYS A 104 -14.24 6.62 -8.05
CA LYS A 104 -15.01 6.88 -9.28
C LYS A 104 -16.29 6.06 -9.38
N GLY A 105 -16.54 5.12 -8.49
CA GLY A 105 -17.70 4.26 -8.49
C GLY A 105 -17.69 3.14 -9.52
N VAL A 106 -16.59 2.95 -10.27
CA VAL A 106 -16.45 1.92 -11.32
C VAL A 106 -16.67 0.52 -10.74
N LEU A 107 -16.04 0.20 -9.62
CA LEU A 107 -16.20 -1.12 -9.01
C LEU A 107 -17.65 -1.41 -8.62
N LYS A 108 -18.37 -0.41 -8.13
CA LYS A 108 -19.79 -0.52 -7.79
C LYS A 108 -20.68 -0.66 -9.03
N GLU A 109 -20.42 0.12 -10.07
CA GLU A 109 -21.17 0.09 -11.33
C GLU A 109 -21.13 -1.29 -11.98
N TYR A 110 -19.94 -1.93 -11.98
CA TYR A 110 -19.77 -3.26 -12.58
C TYR A 110 -19.95 -4.42 -11.60
N GLY A 111 -20.30 -4.15 -10.34
CA GLY A 111 -20.53 -5.17 -9.32
C GLY A 111 -19.26 -5.93 -8.89
N VAL A 112 -18.07 -5.32 -9.06
CA VAL A 112 -16.78 -5.92 -8.72
C VAL A 112 -16.50 -5.75 -7.24
N GLN A 113 -16.32 -6.85 -6.52
CA GLN A 113 -16.00 -6.84 -5.10
C GLN A 113 -14.48 -6.73 -4.89
N VAL A 114 -14.04 -5.81 -4.03
CA VAL A 114 -12.65 -5.80 -3.57
C VAL A 114 -12.45 -6.97 -2.60
N LEU A 115 -11.46 -7.79 -2.90
CA LEU A 115 -11.11 -8.98 -2.13
C LEU A 115 -9.84 -8.71 -1.31
N GLY A 116 -9.79 -9.27 -0.12
CA GLY A 116 -8.70 -9.02 0.84
C GLY A 116 -8.91 -7.72 1.60
N THR A 117 -7.91 -6.85 1.62
CA THR A 117 -7.97 -5.57 2.33
C THR A 117 -8.97 -4.63 1.67
N SER A 118 -9.89 -4.06 2.45
CA SER A 118 -10.88 -3.10 1.95
C SER A 118 -10.22 -1.80 1.50
N VAL A 119 -10.85 -1.07 0.56
CA VAL A 119 -10.32 0.23 0.10
C VAL A 119 -10.28 1.24 1.24
N GLU A 120 -11.24 1.20 2.17
CA GLU A 120 -11.23 2.07 3.35
C GLU A 120 -10.02 1.79 4.24
N ALA A 121 -9.68 0.53 4.47
CA ALA A 121 -8.48 0.17 5.23
C ALA A 121 -7.21 0.62 4.49
N ILE A 122 -7.15 0.45 3.16
CA ILE A 122 -6.03 0.95 2.35
C ILE A 122 -5.89 2.47 2.51
N MET A 123 -6.97 3.23 2.36
CA MET A 123 -6.94 4.69 2.51
C MET A 123 -6.50 5.10 3.91
N ASN A 124 -7.02 4.46 4.96
CA ASN A 124 -6.69 4.78 6.33
C ASN A 124 -5.24 4.44 6.72
N THR A 125 -4.62 3.48 6.04
CA THR A 125 -3.22 3.08 6.31
C THR A 125 -2.21 3.80 5.45
N GLU A 126 -2.58 4.18 4.23
CA GLU A 126 -1.69 4.89 3.29
C GLU A 126 -1.66 6.40 3.54
N ASP A 127 -2.77 6.99 3.96
CA ASP A 127 -2.85 8.39 4.36
C ASP A 127 -2.42 8.55 5.82
N ARG A 128 -1.34 9.30 6.06
CA ARG A 128 -0.74 9.44 7.39
C ARG A 128 -1.64 10.17 8.38
N ASP A 129 -2.40 11.15 7.91
CA ASP A 129 -3.32 11.90 8.78
C ASP A 129 -4.49 11.02 9.19
N LEU A 130 -5.03 10.23 8.25
CA LEU A 130 -6.07 9.26 8.55
C LEU A 130 -5.56 8.16 9.46
N PHE A 131 -4.33 7.67 9.25
CA PHE A 131 -3.71 6.66 10.09
C PHE A 131 -3.54 7.13 11.54
N VAL A 132 -3.01 8.34 11.75
CA VAL A 132 -2.87 8.93 13.09
C VAL A 132 -4.24 9.08 13.76
N LYS A 133 -5.26 9.59 13.05
CA LYS A 133 -6.63 9.71 13.57
C LYS A 133 -7.21 8.36 13.99
N GLN A 134 -6.97 7.30 13.22
CA GLN A 134 -7.40 5.94 13.59
C GLN A 134 -6.67 5.42 14.83
N LEU A 135 -5.39 5.74 14.99
CA LEU A 135 -4.61 5.37 16.18
C LEU A 135 -5.01 6.18 17.42
N ASP A 136 -5.47 7.43 17.25
CA ASP A 136 -5.98 8.26 18.34
C ASP A 136 -7.28 7.71 18.95
N GLU A 137 -8.05 6.89 18.21
CA GLU A 137 -9.24 6.20 18.71
C GLU A 137 -8.92 5.03 19.67
N ILE A 138 -7.68 4.58 19.66
CA ILE A 138 -7.17 3.52 20.54
C ILE A 138 -6.05 4.07 21.41
N PRO A 139 -5.79 3.51 22.63
CA PRO A 139 -4.76 4.04 23.53
C PRO A 139 -3.33 3.72 23.04
N MET A 140 -3.02 4.08 21.81
CA MET A 140 -1.70 3.91 21.20
C MET A 140 -1.01 5.26 21.09
N LYS A 141 0.29 5.28 21.40
CA LYS A 141 1.11 6.48 21.21
C LYS A 141 1.76 6.43 19.84
N THR A 142 1.58 7.50 19.09
CA THR A 142 2.33 7.75 17.86
C THR A 142 3.48 8.72 18.14
N PRO A 143 4.57 8.71 17.36
CA PRO A 143 5.56 9.78 17.41
C PRO A 143 4.90 11.14 17.19
N VAL A 144 5.33 12.15 17.94
CA VAL A 144 4.85 13.52 17.69
C VAL A 144 5.26 13.91 16.28
N SER A 145 4.28 14.24 15.44
CA SER A 145 4.52 14.55 14.03
C SER A 145 3.65 15.70 13.55
N GLN A 146 4.14 16.43 12.57
CA GLN A 146 3.43 17.51 11.91
C GLN A 146 3.70 17.49 10.40
N ALA A 147 2.62 17.42 9.62
CA ALA A 147 2.66 17.60 8.18
C ALA A 147 2.72 19.09 7.86
N VAL A 148 3.63 19.51 6.98
CA VAL A 148 3.89 20.89 6.62
C VAL A 148 4.14 21.05 5.13
N GLU A 149 3.74 22.21 4.59
CA GLU A 149 3.83 22.52 3.16
C GLU A 149 4.79 23.70 2.88
N THR A 150 5.26 24.37 3.94
CA THR A 150 6.20 25.50 3.83
C THR A 150 7.42 25.29 4.69
N MET A 151 8.55 25.87 4.27
CA MET A 151 9.79 25.84 5.07
C MET A 151 9.63 26.55 6.42
N ALA A 152 8.83 27.62 6.48
CA ALA A 152 8.59 28.35 7.72
C ALA A 152 7.83 27.49 8.75
N ASP A 153 6.81 26.76 8.30
CA ASP A 153 6.06 25.84 9.16
C ASP A 153 6.90 24.62 9.53
N ALA A 154 7.77 24.16 8.63
CA ALA A 154 8.69 23.06 8.88
C ALA A 154 9.68 23.39 10.01
N LEU A 155 10.29 24.56 9.97
CA LEU A 155 11.18 25.07 11.04
C LEU A 155 10.44 25.19 12.37
N LYS A 156 9.23 25.75 12.34
CA LYS A 156 8.39 25.88 13.54
C LYS A 156 8.06 24.52 14.15
N ALA A 157 7.72 23.55 13.31
CA ALA A 157 7.45 22.17 13.73
C ALA A 157 8.69 21.53 14.36
N ALA A 158 9.86 21.65 13.70
CA ALA A 158 11.12 21.11 14.20
C ALA A 158 11.51 21.70 15.58
N HIS A 159 11.32 23.00 15.77
CA HIS A 159 11.56 23.63 17.05
C HIS A 159 10.56 23.23 18.14
N THR A 160 9.29 22.99 17.76
CA THR A 160 8.26 22.57 18.70
C THR A 160 8.49 21.12 19.17
N ILE A 161 8.89 20.24 18.24
CA ILE A 161 9.18 18.82 18.52
C ILE A 161 10.52 18.70 19.28
N GLY A 162 11.52 19.47 18.88
CA GLY A 162 12.87 19.41 19.43
C GLY A 162 13.78 18.42 18.72
N PHE A 163 15.04 18.85 18.47
CA PHE A 163 16.04 17.98 17.82
C PHE A 163 16.51 16.85 18.75
N PRO A 164 16.82 15.65 18.19
CA PRO A 164 16.80 15.31 16.78
C PRO A 164 15.39 15.04 16.23
N VAL A 165 15.14 15.47 15.00
CA VAL A 165 13.88 15.23 14.28
C VAL A 165 14.10 14.37 13.06
N MET A 166 13.05 13.64 12.67
CA MET A 166 12.98 12.90 11.41
C MET A 166 12.22 13.73 10.39
N VAL A 167 12.76 13.87 9.20
CA VAL A 167 12.05 14.42 8.04
C VAL A 167 11.66 13.28 7.12
N ARG A 168 10.41 13.26 6.65
CA ARG A 168 9.94 12.33 5.64
C ARG A 168 9.24 13.10 4.52
N SER A 169 9.64 12.83 3.30
CA SER A 169 8.92 13.31 2.12
C SER A 169 7.61 12.51 1.98
N ALA A 170 6.50 13.19 1.78
CA ALA A 170 5.24 12.53 1.45
C ALA A 170 5.39 11.82 0.10
N TYR A 171 4.89 10.59 0.01
CA TYR A 171 4.89 9.78 -1.23
C TYR A 171 6.28 9.39 -1.79
N ALA A 172 7.37 9.61 -1.07
CA ALA A 172 8.70 9.20 -1.50
C ALA A 172 8.96 7.74 -1.14
N LEU A 173 9.15 6.89 -2.15
CA LEU A 173 9.61 5.51 -2.01
C LEU A 173 11.14 5.47 -1.92
N GLY A 174 11.66 4.65 -1.04
CA GLY A 174 13.11 4.37 -0.95
C GLY A 174 13.94 5.42 -0.22
N GLY A 175 13.31 6.21 0.67
CA GLY A 175 14.02 7.11 1.58
C GLY A 175 14.59 8.39 0.95
N LEU A 176 14.25 8.68 -0.31
CA LEU A 176 14.64 9.92 -0.98
C LEU A 176 13.97 11.12 -0.28
N GLY A 177 14.79 12.08 0.15
CA GLY A 177 14.31 13.26 0.90
C GLY A 177 13.86 12.94 2.33
N SER A 178 14.28 11.79 2.90
CA SER A 178 14.00 11.41 4.28
C SER A 178 15.30 11.21 5.06
N GLY A 179 15.31 11.60 6.34
CA GLY A 179 16.48 11.43 7.19
C GLY A 179 16.30 12.04 8.58
N ILE A 180 17.25 11.73 9.45
CA ILE A 180 17.29 12.26 10.82
C ILE A 180 18.24 13.46 10.84
N CYS A 181 17.74 14.58 11.35
CA CYS A 181 18.48 15.82 11.52
C CYS A 181 18.81 16.04 13.00
N GLN A 182 20.07 16.25 13.32
CA GLN A 182 20.54 16.46 14.68
C GLN A 182 20.39 17.94 15.11
N ASN A 183 20.35 18.84 14.14
CA ASN A 183 20.29 20.29 14.35
C ASN A 183 19.57 20.99 13.20
N GLU A 184 19.34 22.29 13.36
CA GLU A 184 18.63 23.13 12.40
C GLU A 184 19.34 23.20 11.04
N GLU A 185 20.68 23.26 11.01
CA GLU A 185 21.43 23.36 9.75
C GLU A 185 21.23 22.11 8.87
N GLU A 186 21.30 20.92 9.48
CA GLU A 186 21.01 19.65 8.80
C GLU A 186 19.55 19.58 8.34
N PHE A 187 18.65 20.08 9.20
CA PHE A 187 17.21 20.09 8.92
C PHE A 187 16.88 20.94 7.70
N VAL A 188 17.39 22.17 7.63
CA VAL A 188 17.13 23.08 6.49
C VAL A 188 17.58 22.45 5.19
N LYS A 189 18.82 21.92 5.13
CA LYS A 189 19.34 21.27 3.93
C LYS A 189 18.49 20.09 3.46
N LEU A 190 18.05 19.26 4.41
CA LEU A 190 17.25 18.09 4.09
C LEU A 190 15.81 18.47 3.69
N ALA A 191 15.20 19.41 4.41
CA ALA A 191 13.85 19.88 4.12
C ALA A 191 13.76 20.58 2.75
N GLU A 192 14.74 21.41 2.40
CA GLU A 192 14.84 22.01 1.06
C GLU A 192 14.89 20.93 -0.03
N SER A 193 15.72 19.92 0.16
CA SER A 193 15.78 18.78 -0.75
C SER A 193 14.46 18.02 -0.80
N ALA A 194 13.82 17.77 0.33
CA ALA A 194 12.55 17.04 0.39
C ALA A 194 11.41 17.78 -0.33
N PHE A 195 11.35 19.11 -0.21
CA PHE A 195 10.37 19.94 -0.91
C PHE A 195 10.58 19.98 -2.44
N THR A 196 11.76 19.60 -2.96
CA THR A 196 11.93 19.45 -4.42
C THR A 196 11.19 18.23 -4.97
N PHE A 197 10.91 17.21 -4.12
CA PHE A 197 10.26 15.96 -4.54
C PHE A 197 8.79 15.89 -4.11
N SER A 198 8.37 16.69 -3.14
CA SER A 198 7.01 16.68 -2.61
C SER A 198 6.58 18.07 -2.15
N ASN A 199 5.33 18.41 -2.39
CA ASN A 199 4.74 19.65 -1.89
C ASN A 199 4.48 19.63 -0.37
N GLN A 200 4.57 18.45 0.26
CA GLN A 200 4.35 18.26 1.68
C GLN A 200 5.43 17.35 2.25
N ILE A 201 5.94 17.72 3.41
CA ILE A 201 6.86 16.88 4.20
C ILE A 201 6.28 16.66 5.60
N LEU A 202 6.68 15.57 6.23
CA LEU A 202 6.37 15.26 7.61
C LEU A 202 7.61 15.50 8.46
N VAL A 203 7.45 16.27 9.55
CA VAL A 203 8.47 16.48 10.58
C VAL A 203 8.04 15.67 11.79
N GLU A 204 8.87 14.73 12.23
CA GLU A 204 8.53 13.77 13.29
C GLU A 204 9.60 13.76 14.38
N GLU A 205 9.17 13.36 15.57
CA GLU A 205 10.05 12.97 16.66
C GLU A 205 10.97 11.81 16.22
N SER A 206 12.27 11.91 16.50
CA SER A 206 13.21 10.85 16.17
C SER A 206 13.15 9.71 17.19
N LEU A 207 12.82 8.53 16.72
CA LEU A 207 12.84 7.29 17.52
C LEU A 207 14.19 6.56 17.43
N LYS A 208 15.28 7.23 17.02
CA LYS A 208 16.60 6.62 16.93
C LYS A 208 17.02 6.05 18.30
N GLY A 209 17.37 4.77 18.31
CA GLY A 209 17.79 4.06 19.53
C GLY A 209 16.64 3.34 20.24
N TRP A 210 15.41 3.52 19.80
CA TRP A 210 14.29 2.70 20.28
C TRP A 210 14.37 1.29 19.69
N LYS A 211 13.77 0.33 20.38
CA LYS A 211 13.66 -1.03 19.87
C LYS A 211 12.51 -1.09 18.86
N GLU A 212 12.82 -1.53 17.67
CA GLU A 212 11.82 -1.82 16.63
C GLU A 212 11.30 -3.26 16.80
N ILE A 213 9.99 -3.40 16.79
CA ILE A 213 9.32 -4.70 16.87
C ILE A 213 8.23 -4.71 15.82
N GLU A 214 8.26 -5.72 14.95
CA GLU A 214 7.28 -5.95 13.91
C GLU A 214 6.42 -7.17 14.24
N PHE A 215 5.14 -7.09 13.93
CA PHE A 215 4.19 -8.17 14.10
C PHE A 215 3.48 -8.48 12.78
N GLU A 216 3.57 -9.71 12.35
CA GLU A 216 2.72 -10.25 11.30
C GLU A 216 1.41 -10.75 11.92
N VAL A 217 0.29 -10.09 11.57
CA VAL A 217 -1.03 -10.46 12.08
C VAL A 217 -1.77 -11.24 11.00
N CYS A 218 -1.96 -12.54 11.24
CA CYS A 218 -2.73 -13.40 10.35
C CYS A 218 -4.03 -13.83 11.05
N LEU A 219 -5.16 -13.44 10.47
CA LEU A 219 -6.49 -13.85 10.92
C LEU A 219 -7.07 -14.88 9.94
N LEU A 220 -7.47 -16.02 10.46
CA LEU A 220 -8.24 -17.01 9.72
C LEU A 220 -9.74 -16.74 9.92
N TYR A 221 -10.36 -16.08 8.96
CA TYR A 221 -11.78 -15.67 9.00
C TYR A 221 -12.06 -14.74 10.20
N THR A 222 -13.02 -15.11 11.05
CA THR A 222 -13.37 -14.42 12.29
C THR A 222 -12.74 -15.05 13.53
N SER A 223 -11.94 -16.09 13.35
CA SER A 223 -11.25 -16.75 14.46
C SER A 223 -10.01 -15.95 14.85
N PRO A 224 -9.69 -15.86 16.15
CA PRO A 224 -8.42 -15.29 16.58
C PRO A 224 -7.26 -16.06 15.95
N SER A 225 -6.13 -15.36 15.78
CA SER A 225 -4.92 -15.98 15.25
C SER A 225 -4.56 -17.22 16.08
N PRO A 226 -4.06 -18.30 15.45
CA PRO A 226 -3.56 -19.47 16.20
C PRO A 226 -2.54 -19.10 17.28
N ARG A 227 -1.85 -17.98 17.13
CA ARG A 227 -0.93 -17.45 18.14
C ARG A 227 -1.63 -16.90 19.39
N ASP A 228 -2.84 -16.36 19.25
CA ASP A 228 -3.58 -15.84 20.41
C ASP A 228 -3.98 -16.98 21.37
N ALA A 229 -4.14 -18.19 20.85
CA ALA A 229 -4.43 -19.38 21.62
C ALA A 229 -3.17 -20.06 22.21
N THR A 230 -1.97 -19.73 21.72
CA THR A 230 -0.72 -20.41 22.12
C THR A 230 0.21 -19.56 22.97
N LEU A 231 -0.09 -18.28 23.17
CA LEU A 231 0.70 -17.39 24.04
C LEU A 231 0.57 -17.71 25.53
N SER A 232 -0.26 -18.69 25.89
CA SER A 232 -0.42 -19.18 27.26
C SER A 232 0.37 -20.47 27.54
N ARG A 233 1.33 -20.83 26.72
CA ARG A 233 2.21 -22.00 26.96
C ARG A 233 3.68 -21.65 26.93
#